data_cdc01732cc39fcc551653ef670e9f716
#
_entry.id   cdc01732cc39fcc551653ef670e9f716
#
_cell.length_a   1.000
_cell.length_b   1.000
_cell.length_c   1.000
_cell.angle_alpha   90.00
_cell.angle_beta   90.00
_cell.angle_gamma   90.00
#
_symmetry.space_group_name_H-M   'P 1'
#
loop_
_entity.id
_entity.type
_entity.pdbx_description
1 polymer ?
#
loop_
_entity_poly.entity_id
_entity_poly.type
_entity_poly.pdbx_seq_one_letter_code
_entity_poly.pdbx_strand_id
1 'polypeptide(L)'
;LFARYGIPVPAGHVASTPEEAVDAARRRGGAVWVVKAQVHAGGRGKAGGVKVVKSVADVKSAAAGMLGQRLKTKQTVAEGLPINQVYVETGSKIERELYLSLLLNRDTGRIAFVASQAGGMDIEAVAAKTPGKIIRVEVHPATGLQGSHCRALAFGLGLKGEQVKQFESIARGLYKLYLECDCSLVEINPLIVTGDGGVMALDAKINIEENALFRQKELLAWRDPSQEDEMERIAGEADLNYVSLDGDIACMVN
;
A
#
# COMPACT_ATOMS: atom_id res chain seq x y z
N LEU A 1 -4.12 6.03 -8.08
CA LEU A 1 -5.44 5.51 -7.75
C LEU A 1 -6.06 6.26 -6.57
N PHE A 2 -5.40 6.37 -5.42
CA PHE A 2 -5.92 7.04 -4.21
C PHE A 2 -6.45 8.45 -4.47
N ALA A 3 -5.71 9.28 -5.20
CA ALA A 3 -6.14 10.65 -5.51
C ALA A 3 -7.49 10.71 -6.25
N ARG A 4 -7.82 9.72 -7.08
CA ARG A 4 -9.11 9.63 -7.78
C ARG A 4 -10.30 9.44 -6.82
N TYR A 5 -10.02 8.87 -5.66
CA TYR A 5 -11.01 8.62 -4.61
C TYR A 5 -10.95 9.63 -3.46
N GLY A 6 -10.24 10.76 -3.68
CA GLY A 6 -10.13 11.84 -2.69
C GLY A 6 -9.30 11.49 -1.45
N ILE A 7 -8.45 10.47 -1.55
CA ILE A 7 -7.56 10.07 -0.46
C ILE A 7 -6.26 10.87 -0.56
N PRO A 8 -5.91 11.67 0.45
CA PRO A 8 -4.69 12.46 0.44
C PRO A 8 -3.44 11.56 0.41
N VAL A 9 -2.52 11.88 -0.48
CA VAL A 9 -1.22 11.22 -0.64
C VAL A 9 -0.13 12.27 -0.84
N PRO A 10 1.13 12.00 -0.48
CA PRO A 10 2.23 12.87 -0.82
C PRO A 10 2.34 13.05 -2.33
N ALA A 11 2.64 14.26 -2.75
CA ALA A 11 2.87 14.52 -4.15
C ALA A 11 4.24 14.00 -4.57
N GLY A 12 4.29 13.21 -5.65
CA GLY A 12 5.52 12.59 -6.15
C GLY A 12 5.43 12.20 -7.61
N HIS A 13 6.52 11.66 -8.12
CA HIS A 13 6.65 11.16 -9.49
C HIS A 13 7.44 9.85 -9.52
N VAL A 14 7.06 8.97 -10.44
CA VAL A 14 7.82 7.77 -10.79
C VAL A 14 9.04 8.19 -11.62
N ALA A 15 10.16 7.48 -11.42
CA ALA A 15 11.38 7.63 -12.19
C ALA A 15 11.99 6.26 -12.48
N SER A 16 12.40 6.03 -13.71
CA SER A 16 13.05 4.81 -14.19
C SER A 16 14.57 5.00 -14.35
N THR A 17 15.04 6.24 -14.26
CA THR A 17 16.46 6.60 -14.29
C THR A 17 16.82 7.53 -13.14
N PRO A 18 18.11 7.60 -12.74
CA PRO A 18 18.55 8.57 -11.74
C PRO A 18 18.33 10.03 -12.16
N GLU A 19 18.40 10.32 -13.45
CA GLU A 19 18.16 11.63 -14.03
C GLU A 19 16.70 12.04 -13.90
N GLU A 20 15.76 11.15 -14.22
CA GLU A 20 14.33 11.36 -14.00
C GLU A 20 13.99 11.58 -12.52
N ALA A 21 14.68 10.87 -11.61
CA ALA A 21 14.51 11.07 -10.18
C ALA A 21 14.93 12.48 -9.73
N VAL A 22 16.04 13.00 -10.29
CA VAL A 22 16.49 14.39 -10.08
C VAL A 22 15.45 15.39 -10.60
N ASP A 23 14.91 15.17 -11.79
CA ASP A 23 13.89 16.04 -12.37
C ASP A 23 12.59 16.01 -11.55
N ALA A 24 12.19 14.85 -11.06
CA ALA A 24 11.07 14.69 -10.15
C ALA A 24 11.27 15.53 -8.88
N ALA A 25 12.43 15.46 -8.25
CA ALA A 25 12.77 16.24 -7.06
C ALA A 25 12.75 17.76 -7.33
N ARG A 26 13.35 18.21 -8.45
CA ARG A 26 13.36 19.62 -8.83
C ARG A 26 11.97 20.18 -9.10
N ARG A 27 11.11 19.44 -9.82
CA ARG A 27 9.73 19.85 -10.09
C ARG A 27 8.90 20.02 -8.81
N ARG A 28 9.19 19.20 -7.78
CA ARG A 28 8.48 19.26 -6.50
C ARG A 28 8.99 20.38 -5.60
N GLY A 29 10.27 20.72 -5.72
CA GLY A 29 10.90 21.64 -4.79
C GLY A 29 10.97 21.03 -3.38
N GLY A 30 11.25 21.86 -2.40
CA GLY A 30 11.34 21.46 -0.99
C GLY A 30 12.78 21.23 -0.53
N ALA A 31 12.94 20.84 0.74
CA ALA A 31 14.24 20.63 1.37
C ALA A 31 14.50 19.15 1.74
N VAL A 32 13.46 18.31 1.66
CA VAL A 32 13.53 16.89 1.98
C VAL A 32 12.73 16.10 0.97
N TRP A 33 13.31 15.04 0.47
CA TRP A 33 12.66 14.09 -0.44
C TRP A 33 12.74 12.68 0.10
N VAL A 34 11.82 11.84 -0.32
CA VAL A 34 11.84 10.40 -0.06
C VAL A 34 11.90 9.67 -1.39
N VAL A 35 12.89 8.80 -1.54
CA VAL A 35 13.06 7.91 -2.70
C VAL A 35 12.63 6.52 -2.30
N LYS A 36 11.58 5.99 -2.94
CA LYS A 36 10.95 4.71 -2.62
C LYS A 36 11.08 3.73 -3.79
N ALA A 37 11.72 2.58 -3.60
CA ALA A 37 11.70 1.49 -4.58
C ALA A 37 10.26 1.05 -4.86
N GLN A 38 9.93 0.84 -6.13
CA GLN A 38 8.63 0.31 -6.54
C GLN A 38 8.76 -1.19 -6.78
N VAL A 39 8.22 -1.99 -5.86
CA VAL A 39 8.16 -3.45 -5.92
C VAL A 39 6.83 -3.92 -5.34
N HIS A 40 6.31 -5.06 -5.82
CA HIS A 40 5.04 -5.64 -5.37
C HIS A 40 5.18 -6.39 -4.04
N ALA A 41 5.85 -5.78 -3.07
CA ALA A 41 6.03 -6.35 -1.73
C ALA A 41 5.98 -5.28 -0.65
N GLY A 42 5.49 -5.66 0.52
CA GLY A 42 5.55 -4.84 1.73
C GLY A 42 6.91 -4.91 2.42
N GLY A 43 7.10 -4.07 3.47
CA GLY A 43 8.32 -4.06 4.27
C GLY A 43 9.53 -3.40 3.60
N ARG A 44 9.31 -2.64 2.53
CA ARG A 44 10.36 -1.95 1.74
C ARG A 44 11.28 -1.08 2.58
N GLY A 45 10.73 -0.35 3.56
CA GLY A 45 11.52 0.53 4.44
C GLY A 45 12.57 -0.25 5.24
N LYS A 46 12.19 -1.39 5.82
CA LYS A 46 13.11 -2.27 6.58
C LYS A 46 14.16 -2.93 5.70
N ALA A 47 13.85 -3.13 4.42
CA ALA A 47 14.75 -3.73 3.43
C ALA A 47 15.67 -2.71 2.74
N GLY A 48 15.67 -1.43 3.14
CA GLY A 48 16.48 -0.39 2.54
C GLY A 48 15.91 0.21 1.23
N GLY A 49 14.68 -0.16 0.86
CA GLY A 49 13.96 0.34 -0.32
C GLY A 49 13.33 1.72 -0.14
N VAL A 50 13.57 2.39 0.99
CA VAL A 50 13.09 3.76 1.24
C VAL A 50 14.24 4.58 1.82
N LYS A 51 14.55 5.71 1.18
CA LYS A 51 15.62 6.62 1.63
C LYS A 51 15.08 8.05 1.73
N VAL A 52 15.30 8.67 2.90
CA VAL A 52 15.03 10.09 3.13
C VAL A 52 16.31 10.87 2.84
N VAL A 53 16.24 11.86 1.97
CA VAL A 53 17.39 12.61 1.47
C VAL A 53 17.12 14.11 1.51
N LYS A 54 18.18 14.91 1.63
CA LYS A 54 18.10 16.37 1.83
C LYS A 54 18.72 17.19 0.70
N SER A 55 19.25 16.54 -0.32
CA SER A 55 19.79 17.22 -1.50
C SER A 55 19.39 16.50 -2.78
N VAL A 56 19.35 17.22 -3.88
CA VAL A 56 19.09 16.67 -5.23
C VAL A 56 20.22 15.68 -5.64
N ALA A 57 21.43 15.92 -5.19
CA ALA A 57 22.56 14.98 -5.42
C ALA A 57 22.32 13.65 -4.70
N ASP A 58 21.80 13.69 -3.47
CA ASP A 58 21.45 12.48 -2.72
C ASP A 58 20.26 11.76 -3.33
N VAL A 59 19.28 12.47 -3.93
CA VAL A 59 18.20 11.84 -4.71
C VAL A 59 18.78 11.00 -5.84
N LYS A 60 19.73 11.58 -6.62
CA LYS A 60 20.40 10.86 -7.71
C LYS A 60 21.12 9.62 -7.21
N SER A 61 21.90 9.77 -6.13
CA SER A 61 22.67 8.67 -5.53
C SER A 61 21.75 7.58 -4.98
N ALA A 62 20.64 7.96 -4.32
CA ALA A 62 19.67 7.01 -3.79
C ALA A 62 18.98 6.23 -4.92
N ALA A 63 18.56 6.91 -5.99
CA ALA A 63 17.95 6.28 -7.16
C ALA A 63 18.92 5.34 -7.88
N ALA A 64 20.16 5.79 -8.12
CA ALA A 64 21.19 4.97 -8.74
C ALA A 64 21.55 3.70 -7.93
N GLY A 65 21.51 3.81 -6.59
CA GLY A 65 21.77 2.69 -5.71
C GLY A 65 20.61 1.70 -5.55
N MET A 66 19.41 2.06 -6.03
CA MET A 66 18.21 1.21 -6.00
C MET A 66 17.89 0.60 -7.37
N LEU A 67 17.88 1.42 -8.41
CA LEU A 67 17.53 0.98 -9.78
C LEU A 67 18.43 -0.14 -10.26
N GLY A 68 17.86 -1.17 -10.88
CA GLY A 68 18.56 -2.35 -11.36
C GLY A 68 18.99 -3.33 -10.25
N GLN A 69 18.76 -3.01 -8.98
CA GLN A 69 18.99 -3.94 -7.86
C GLN A 69 17.76 -4.80 -7.59
N ARG A 70 17.90 -5.82 -6.76
CA ARG A 70 16.79 -6.64 -6.27
C ARG A 70 16.53 -6.35 -4.79
N LEU A 71 15.28 -6.08 -4.45
CA LEU A 71 14.88 -5.83 -3.06
C LEU A 71 14.37 -7.13 -2.43
N LYS A 72 15.00 -7.52 -1.33
CA LYS A 72 14.58 -8.67 -0.51
C LYS A 72 13.81 -8.19 0.70
N THR A 73 12.57 -8.64 0.84
CA THR A 73 11.73 -8.39 2.03
C THR A 73 11.28 -9.74 2.59
N LYS A 74 10.55 -9.73 3.70
CA LYS A 74 9.92 -10.95 4.23
C LYS A 74 8.80 -11.51 3.33
N GLN A 75 8.32 -10.70 2.39
CA GLN A 75 7.21 -11.05 1.49
C GLN A 75 7.68 -11.37 0.07
N THR A 76 8.98 -11.35 -0.20
CA THR A 76 9.54 -11.70 -1.52
C THR A 76 10.15 -13.08 -1.48
N VAL A 77 10.27 -13.70 -2.66
CA VAL A 77 11.12 -14.88 -2.87
C VAL A 77 12.57 -14.61 -2.45
N ALA A 78 13.37 -15.67 -2.26
CA ALA A 78 14.75 -15.57 -1.76
C ALA A 78 15.63 -14.66 -2.61
N GLU A 79 15.39 -14.60 -3.92
CA GLU A 79 16.10 -13.75 -4.88
C GLU A 79 15.73 -12.28 -4.77
N GLY A 80 14.60 -11.97 -4.16
CA GLY A 80 13.99 -10.63 -4.10
C GLY A 80 13.32 -10.25 -5.41
N LEU A 81 12.71 -9.04 -5.46
CA LEU A 81 12.05 -8.50 -6.64
C LEU A 81 12.91 -7.39 -7.29
N PRO A 82 12.92 -7.27 -8.63
CA PRO A 82 13.70 -6.26 -9.32
C PRO A 82 13.15 -4.86 -9.04
N ILE A 83 14.04 -3.88 -8.88
CA ILE A 83 13.67 -2.46 -8.74
C ILE A 83 13.82 -1.81 -10.12
N ASN A 84 12.74 -1.77 -10.88
CA ASN A 84 12.71 -1.14 -12.21
C ASN A 84 12.43 0.36 -12.11
N GLN A 85 11.77 0.79 -11.04
CA GLN A 85 11.33 2.15 -10.83
C GLN A 85 11.48 2.56 -9.38
N VAL A 86 11.67 3.86 -9.18
CA VAL A 86 11.57 4.51 -7.87
C VAL A 86 10.49 5.58 -7.90
N TYR A 87 9.85 5.83 -6.77
CA TYR A 87 8.95 6.95 -6.57
C TYR A 87 9.64 8.02 -5.74
N VAL A 88 9.69 9.25 -6.26
CA VAL A 88 10.29 10.38 -5.58
C VAL A 88 9.19 11.31 -5.12
N GLU A 89 9.06 11.50 -3.82
CA GLU A 89 8.06 12.35 -3.20
C GLU A 89 8.66 13.36 -2.24
N THR A 90 7.91 14.39 -1.90
CA THR A 90 8.28 15.36 -0.86
C THR A 90 8.18 14.70 0.51
N GLY A 91 9.17 14.91 1.36
CA GLY A 91 9.14 14.41 2.74
C GLY A 91 8.00 15.04 3.55
N SER A 92 7.27 14.23 4.29
CA SER A 92 6.21 14.65 5.19
C SER A 92 6.73 14.74 6.63
N LYS A 93 6.31 15.76 7.38
CA LYS A 93 6.57 15.83 8.82
C LYS A 93 5.58 14.90 9.53
N ILE A 94 6.03 13.70 9.88
CA ILE A 94 5.21 12.68 10.54
C ILE A 94 5.14 12.98 12.03
N GLU A 95 3.94 13.10 12.58
CA GLU A 95 3.68 13.19 14.02
C GLU A 95 3.32 11.82 14.59
N ARG A 96 2.44 11.07 13.88
CA ARG A 96 2.01 9.73 14.27
C ARG A 96 1.88 8.84 13.05
N GLU A 97 2.23 7.58 13.23
CA GLU A 97 2.01 6.52 12.25
C GLU A 97 0.88 5.60 12.71
N LEU A 98 -0.08 5.36 11.84
CA LEU A 98 -1.27 4.55 12.06
C LEU A 98 -1.32 3.45 11.00
N TYR A 99 -2.06 2.40 11.31
CA TYR A 99 -2.37 1.33 10.36
C TYR A 99 -3.85 1.38 9.98
N LEU A 100 -4.16 1.16 8.71
CA LEU A 100 -5.52 1.01 8.21
C LEU A 100 -5.55 0.02 7.05
N SER A 101 -6.45 -0.95 7.10
CA SER A 101 -6.69 -1.85 5.98
C SER A 101 -8.16 -2.18 5.81
N LEU A 102 -8.50 -2.61 4.58
CA LEU A 102 -9.79 -3.17 4.20
C LEU A 102 -9.55 -4.55 3.61
N LEU A 103 -10.33 -5.52 4.04
CA LEU A 103 -10.29 -6.87 3.52
C LEU A 103 -11.66 -7.54 3.64
N LEU A 104 -11.88 -8.62 2.89
CA LEU A 104 -13.07 -9.45 3.03
C LEU A 104 -12.89 -10.39 4.22
N ASN A 105 -13.77 -10.29 5.22
CA ASN A 105 -13.92 -11.34 6.21
C ASN A 105 -14.77 -12.47 5.62
N ARG A 106 -14.14 -13.58 5.29
CA ARG A 106 -14.80 -14.72 4.62
C ARG A 106 -15.80 -15.44 5.54
N ASP A 107 -15.58 -15.42 6.86
CA ASP A 107 -16.49 -16.08 7.82
C ASP A 107 -17.84 -15.38 7.89
N THR A 108 -17.86 -14.06 7.74
CA THR A 108 -19.09 -13.25 7.83
C THR A 108 -19.59 -12.73 6.48
N GLY A 109 -18.80 -12.89 5.41
CA GLY A 109 -19.09 -12.33 4.09
C GLY A 109 -19.12 -10.79 4.07
N ARG A 110 -18.41 -10.13 4.99
CA ARG A 110 -18.43 -8.68 5.16
C ARG A 110 -17.06 -8.07 4.91
N ILE A 111 -17.06 -6.85 4.39
CA ILE A 111 -15.85 -6.04 4.33
C ILE A 111 -15.52 -5.58 5.75
N ALA A 112 -14.30 -5.88 6.20
CA ALA A 112 -13.79 -5.48 7.49
C ALA A 112 -12.73 -4.39 7.31
N PHE A 113 -12.90 -3.29 8.06
CA PHE A 113 -11.82 -2.35 8.33
C PHE A 113 -11.03 -2.86 9.53
N VAL A 114 -9.71 -2.90 9.38
CA VAL A 114 -8.77 -3.19 10.47
C VAL A 114 -7.87 -1.98 10.64
N ALA A 115 -7.79 -1.47 11.86
CA ALA A 115 -7.02 -0.29 12.18
C ALA A 115 -6.21 -0.46 13.45
N SER A 116 -5.09 0.26 13.57
CA SER A 116 -4.26 0.26 14.79
C SER A 116 -3.51 1.58 14.93
N GLN A 117 -3.24 1.97 16.17
CA GLN A 117 -2.34 3.08 16.48
C GLN A 117 -0.86 2.72 16.26
N ALA A 118 -0.55 1.46 15.95
CA ALA A 118 0.80 0.96 15.67
C ALA A 118 1.00 0.85 14.15
N GLY A 119 1.24 1.99 13.48
CA GLY A 119 1.60 2.06 12.07
C GLY A 119 3.10 1.86 11.82
N GLY A 120 3.50 1.69 10.56
CA GLY A 120 4.89 1.45 10.16
C GLY A 120 5.46 0.12 10.63
N MET A 121 4.62 -0.75 11.19
CA MET A 121 4.99 -2.03 11.77
C MET A 121 4.30 -3.19 11.03
N ASP A 122 4.81 -4.40 11.29
CA ASP A 122 4.18 -5.66 10.90
C ASP A 122 2.92 -5.85 11.76
N ILE A 123 1.75 -5.77 11.13
CA ILE A 123 0.46 -5.77 11.85
C ILE A 123 0.14 -7.15 12.43
N GLU A 124 0.58 -8.22 11.80
CA GLU A 124 0.44 -9.59 12.30
C GLU A 124 1.19 -9.75 13.62
N ALA A 125 2.39 -9.19 13.72
CA ALA A 125 3.15 -9.17 14.95
C ALA A 125 2.49 -8.33 16.05
N VAL A 126 1.82 -7.23 15.70
CA VAL A 126 1.04 -6.41 16.63
C VAL A 126 -0.19 -7.18 17.11
N ALA A 127 -0.92 -7.83 16.20
CA ALA A 127 -2.10 -8.63 16.51
C ALA A 127 -1.76 -9.81 17.44
N ALA A 128 -0.64 -10.50 17.19
CA ALA A 128 -0.21 -11.63 18.01
C ALA A 128 0.22 -11.21 19.42
N LYS A 129 0.96 -10.08 19.56
CA LYS A 129 1.50 -9.64 20.84
C LYS A 129 0.52 -8.80 21.66
N THR A 130 -0.28 -7.98 20.99
CA THR A 130 -1.17 -7.00 21.61
C THR A 130 -2.51 -6.91 20.87
N PRO A 131 -3.35 -7.98 20.88
CA PRO A 131 -4.60 -8.04 20.12
C PRO A 131 -5.57 -6.89 20.46
N GLY A 132 -5.54 -6.39 21.69
CA GLY A 132 -6.34 -5.23 22.12
C GLY A 132 -5.99 -3.91 21.43
N LYS A 133 -4.89 -3.83 20.68
CA LYS A 133 -4.54 -2.66 19.84
C LYS A 133 -5.15 -2.72 18.44
N ILE A 134 -5.79 -3.83 18.09
CA ILE A 134 -6.45 -3.99 16.80
C ILE A 134 -7.90 -3.57 16.93
N ILE A 135 -8.27 -2.58 16.14
CA ILE A 135 -9.65 -2.09 16.02
C ILE A 135 -10.22 -2.73 14.77
N ARG A 136 -11.37 -3.39 14.91
CA ARG A 136 -12.06 -4.01 13.77
C ARG A 136 -13.50 -3.50 13.68
N VAL A 137 -13.90 -3.13 12.48
CA VAL A 137 -15.27 -2.71 12.17
C VAL A 137 -15.71 -3.42 10.90
N GLU A 138 -16.80 -4.15 10.97
CA GLU A 138 -17.40 -4.85 9.82
C GLU A 138 -18.53 -4.03 9.22
N VAL A 139 -18.55 -3.97 7.90
CA VAL A 139 -19.56 -3.25 7.13
C VAL A 139 -20.53 -4.24 6.52
N HIS A 140 -21.81 -4.10 6.90
CA HIS A 140 -22.87 -4.93 6.32
C HIS A 140 -23.12 -4.51 4.86
N PRO A 141 -23.13 -5.44 3.88
CA PRO A 141 -23.20 -5.09 2.46
C PRO A 141 -24.48 -4.34 2.09
N ALA A 142 -25.62 -4.64 2.75
CA ALA A 142 -26.89 -3.97 2.45
C ALA A 142 -26.96 -2.51 2.94
N THR A 143 -26.20 -2.16 4.01
CA THR A 143 -26.23 -0.78 4.56
C THR A 143 -25.01 0.04 4.13
N GLY A 144 -23.96 -0.61 3.69
CA GLY A 144 -22.68 0.03 3.36
C GLY A 144 -22.00 0.70 4.55
N LEU A 145 -20.94 1.44 4.26
CA LEU A 145 -20.16 2.16 5.28
C LEU A 145 -20.98 3.34 5.85
N GLN A 146 -21.19 3.32 7.16
CA GLN A 146 -21.92 4.36 7.89
C GLN A 146 -20.97 5.29 8.64
N GLY A 147 -21.42 6.52 8.94
CA GLY A 147 -20.64 7.48 9.74
C GLY A 147 -20.29 6.98 11.14
N SER A 148 -21.12 6.10 11.73
CA SER A 148 -20.80 5.43 13.01
C SER A 148 -19.58 4.54 12.92
N HIS A 149 -19.41 3.79 11.82
CA HIS A 149 -18.23 2.97 11.54
C HIS A 149 -16.97 3.85 11.45
N CYS A 150 -17.03 4.94 10.69
CA CYS A 150 -15.91 5.87 10.53
C CYS A 150 -15.51 6.50 11.86
N ARG A 151 -16.49 6.90 12.69
CA ARG A 151 -16.22 7.48 14.02
C ARG A 151 -15.63 6.45 14.97
N ALA A 152 -16.12 5.22 14.97
CA ALA A 152 -15.57 4.14 15.81
C ALA A 152 -14.09 3.90 15.50
N LEU A 153 -13.72 3.84 14.22
CA LEU A 153 -12.34 3.72 13.77
C LEU A 153 -11.51 4.96 14.15
N ALA A 154 -12.01 6.17 13.84
CA ALA A 154 -11.28 7.41 14.11
C ALA A 154 -10.98 7.60 15.60
N PHE A 155 -11.96 7.38 16.48
CA PHE A 155 -11.76 7.48 17.92
C PHE A 155 -10.85 6.39 18.46
N GLY A 156 -10.98 5.16 17.96
CA GLY A 156 -10.07 4.07 18.29
C GLY A 156 -8.62 4.36 17.89
N LEU A 157 -8.41 5.04 16.76
CA LEU A 157 -7.09 5.55 16.34
C LEU A 157 -6.63 6.77 17.15
N GLY A 158 -7.46 7.30 18.05
CA GLY A 158 -7.15 8.49 18.86
C GLY A 158 -7.14 9.79 18.07
N LEU A 159 -7.85 9.84 16.92
CA LEU A 159 -8.02 11.05 16.13
C LEU A 159 -9.03 11.99 16.78
N LYS A 160 -8.84 13.31 16.61
CA LYS A 160 -9.64 14.34 17.29
C LYS A 160 -10.02 15.48 16.32
N GLY A 161 -11.12 16.15 16.65
CA GLY A 161 -11.52 17.38 15.95
C GLY A 161 -11.63 17.17 14.43
N GLU A 162 -10.92 17.99 13.66
CA GLU A 162 -10.95 17.96 12.20
C GLU A 162 -10.35 16.66 11.61
N GLN A 163 -9.42 16.02 12.33
CA GLN A 163 -8.86 14.73 11.90
C GLN A 163 -9.92 13.64 11.75
N VAL A 164 -11.00 13.67 12.56
CA VAL A 164 -12.10 12.71 12.48
C VAL A 164 -12.85 12.87 11.15
N LYS A 165 -13.08 14.09 10.70
CA LYS A 165 -13.75 14.37 9.41
C LYS A 165 -12.85 14.00 8.22
N GLN A 166 -11.57 14.32 8.30
CA GLN A 166 -10.58 13.93 7.29
C GLN A 166 -10.50 12.40 7.17
N PHE A 167 -10.45 11.70 8.31
CA PHE A 167 -10.45 10.24 8.33
C PHE A 167 -11.75 9.65 7.77
N GLU A 168 -12.92 10.24 8.09
CA GLU A 168 -14.18 9.79 7.50
C GLU A 168 -14.16 9.91 5.97
N SER A 169 -13.64 11.00 5.43
CA SER A 169 -13.47 11.17 3.98
C SER A 169 -12.56 10.10 3.39
N ILE A 170 -11.41 9.82 4.03
CA ILE A 170 -10.49 8.76 3.63
C ILE A 170 -11.16 7.40 3.67
N ALA A 171 -11.84 7.04 4.77
CA ALA A 171 -12.51 5.76 4.92
C ALA A 171 -13.60 5.53 3.86
N ARG A 172 -14.38 6.57 3.54
CA ARG A 172 -15.39 6.52 2.47
C ARG A 172 -14.74 6.36 1.10
N GLY A 173 -13.66 7.09 0.83
CA GLY A 173 -12.89 6.96 -0.41
C GLY A 173 -12.31 5.55 -0.56
N LEU A 174 -11.74 4.98 0.50
CA LEU A 174 -11.19 3.62 0.51
C LEU A 174 -12.26 2.55 0.30
N TYR A 175 -13.41 2.69 0.95
CA TYR A 175 -14.52 1.77 0.79
C TYR A 175 -15.06 1.78 -0.64
N LYS A 176 -15.18 2.98 -1.23
CA LYS A 176 -15.58 3.14 -2.63
C LYS A 176 -14.55 2.52 -3.58
N LEU A 177 -13.27 2.81 -3.38
CA LEU A 177 -12.17 2.24 -4.15
C LEU A 177 -12.18 0.70 -4.06
N TYR A 178 -12.33 0.16 -2.85
CA TYR A 178 -12.34 -1.29 -2.62
C TYR A 178 -13.40 -1.99 -3.45
N LEU A 179 -14.62 -1.42 -3.48
CA LEU A 179 -15.76 -1.98 -4.24
C LEU A 179 -15.62 -1.77 -5.74
N GLU A 180 -15.28 -0.57 -6.19
CA GLU A 180 -15.26 -0.22 -7.61
C GLU A 180 -14.08 -0.83 -8.36
N CYS A 181 -12.96 -1.07 -7.66
CA CYS A 181 -11.76 -1.69 -8.23
C CYS A 181 -11.67 -3.19 -7.96
N ASP A 182 -12.70 -3.82 -7.40
CA ASP A 182 -12.69 -5.25 -7.05
C ASP A 182 -11.45 -5.64 -6.22
N CYS A 183 -11.17 -4.87 -5.17
CA CYS A 183 -10.01 -5.16 -4.33
C CYS A 183 -10.27 -6.36 -3.42
N SER A 184 -9.27 -7.22 -3.23
CA SER A 184 -9.25 -8.25 -2.18
C SER A 184 -8.57 -7.74 -0.91
N LEU A 185 -7.66 -6.77 -1.04
CA LEU A 185 -6.99 -6.08 0.06
C LEU A 185 -6.69 -4.64 -0.33
N VAL A 186 -6.92 -3.71 0.60
CA VAL A 186 -6.33 -2.36 0.57
C VAL A 186 -5.68 -2.14 1.93
N GLU A 187 -4.37 -1.94 1.96
CA GLU A 187 -3.60 -1.69 3.17
C GLU A 187 -2.88 -0.36 3.06
N ILE A 188 -2.98 0.47 4.09
CA ILE A 188 -2.21 1.71 4.25
C ILE A 188 -1.33 1.54 5.48
N ASN A 189 -0.03 1.49 5.26
CA ASN A 189 0.94 1.27 6.32
C ASN A 189 2.27 2.01 6.06
N PRO A 190 2.40 3.26 6.58
CA PRO A 190 1.46 3.91 7.49
C PRO A 190 0.43 4.83 6.84
N LEU A 191 -0.71 4.96 7.51
CA LEU A 191 -1.53 6.17 7.48
C LEU A 191 -0.93 7.14 8.50
N ILE A 192 -0.66 8.39 8.14
CA ILE A 192 0.03 9.32 9.02
C ILE A 192 -0.87 10.47 9.47
N VAL A 193 -0.59 10.95 10.68
CA VAL A 193 -0.97 12.30 11.11
C VAL A 193 0.25 13.19 10.88
N THR A 194 0.08 14.27 10.15
CA THR A 194 1.14 15.22 9.84
C THR A 194 1.27 16.28 10.94
N GLY A 195 2.43 16.93 11.04
CA GLY A 195 2.70 17.93 12.07
C GLY A 195 1.84 19.21 11.98
N ASP A 196 1.10 19.40 10.90
CA ASP A 196 0.06 20.45 10.73
C ASP A 196 -1.36 19.92 11.03
N GLY A 197 -1.46 18.67 11.51
CA GLY A 197 -2.72 18.05 11.89
C GLY A 197 -3.50 17.38 10.75
N GLY A 198 -2.93 17.28 9.57
CA GLY A 198 -3.52 16.56 8.43
C GLY A 198 -3.49 15.04 8.61
N VAL A 199 -4.37 14.32 7.90
CA VAL A 199 -4.35 12.85 7.83
C VAL A 199 -4.10 12.44 6.37
N MET A 200 -3.12 11.55 6.13
CA MET A 200 -2.63 11.24 4.80
C MET A 200 -2.15 9.79 4.70
N ALA A 201 -2.37 9.15 3.55
CA ALA A 201 -1.80 7.85 3.23
C ALA A 201 -0.37 8.01 2.71
N LEU A 202 0.61 7.44 3.42
CA LEU A 202 2.02 7.58 3.05
C LEU A 202 2.52 6.42 2.19
N ASP A 203 2.06 5.21 2.48
CA ASP A 203 2.36 4.01 1.72
C ASP A 203 1.14 3.10 1.67
N ALA A 204 0.97 2.40 0.55
CA ALA A 204 -0.17 1.53 0.36
C ALA A 204 0.19 0.27 -0.43
N LYS A 205 -0.52 -0.81 -0.09
CA LYS A 205 -0.59 -2.04 -0.86
C LYS A 205 -2.04 -2.30 -1.24
N ILE A 206 -2.28 -2.54 -2.53
CA ILE A 206 -3.61 -2.83 -3.07
C ILE A 206 -3.52 -4.13 -3.86
N ASN A 207 -4.35 -5.10 -3.50
CA ASN A 207 -4.52 -6.32 -4.28
C ASN A 207 -5.89 -6.25 -4.96
N ILE A 208 -5.89 -6.42 -6.26
CA ILE A 208 -7.11 -6.56 -7.06
C ILE A 208 -7.45 -8.04 -7.15
N GLU A 209 -8.73 -8.36 -7.10
CA GLU A 209 -9.20 -9.73 -7.29
C GLU A 209 -8.95 -10.18 -8.74
N GLU A 210 -8.12 -11.19 -8.93
CA GLU A 210 -7.69 -11.62 -10.26
C GLU A 210 -8.87 -12.04 -11.14
N ASN A 211 -9.86 -12.73 -10.57
CA ASN A 211 -11.07 -13.14 -11.28
C ASN A 211 -11.93 -11.96 -11.75
N ALA A 212 -11.65 -10.74 -11.29
CA ALA A 212 -12.35 -9.53 -11.72
C ALA A 212 -11.56 -8.71 -12.77
N LEU A 213 -10.33 -9.08 -13.09
CA LEU A 213 -9.47 -8.31 -14.01
C LEU A 213 -10.07 -8.13 -15.41
N PHE A 214 -10.92 -9.06 -15.87
CA PHE A 214 -11.61 -8.96 -17.16
C PHE A 214 -12.44 -7.66 -17.28
N ARG A 215 -12.95 -7.13 -16.17
CA ARG A 215 -13.71 -5.86 -16.12
C ARG A 215 -12.88 -4.68 -15.65
N GLN A 216 -11.68 -4.90 -15.11
CA GLN A 216 -10.75 -3.88 -14.63
C GLN A 216 -9.61 -3.62 -15.61
N LYS A 217 -9.95 -3.35 -16.90
CA LYS A 217 -8.98 -3.23 -18.00
C LYS A 217 -7.91 -2.16 -17.77
N GLU A 218 -8.26 -1.04 -17.12
CA GLU A 218 -7.30 0.01 -16.82
C GLU A 218 -6.28 -0.46 -15.77
N LEU A 219 -6.72 -1.17 -14.74
CA LEU A 219 -5.85 -1.71 -13.69
C LEU A 219 -4.99 -2.85 -14.22
N LEU A 220 -5.54 -3.67 -15.11
CA LEU A 220 -4.79 -4.73 -15.80
C LEU A 220 -3.60 -4.13 -16.59
N ALA A 221 -3.76 -2.94 -17.18
CA ALA A 221 -2.68 -2.26 -17.91
C ALA A 221 -1.53 -1.81 -17.01
N TRP A 222 -1.70 -1.80 -15.68
CA TRP A 222 -0.65 -1.49 -14.70
C TRP A 222 0.12 -2.73 -14.23
N ARG A 223 -0.26 -3.91 -14.71
CA ARG A 223 0.45 -5.16 -14.41
C ARG A 223 1.91 -5.05 -14.82
N ASP A 224 2.81 -5.43 -13.93
CA ASP A 224 4.24 -5.56 -14.20
C ASP A 224 4.66 -7.04 -14.10
N PRO A 225 4.78 -7.76 -15.23
CA PRO A 225 5.14 -9.18 -15.22
C PRO A 225 6.48 -9.49 -14.56
N SER A 226 7.39 -8.50 -14.47
CA SER A 226 8.70 -8.69 -13.81
C SER A 226 8.60 -8.82 -12.29
N GLN A 227 7.46 -8.47 -11.73
CA GLN A 227 7.17 -8.55 -10.29
C GLN A 227 6.42 -9.83 -9.88
N GLU A 228 6.05 -10.67 -10.86
CA GLU A 228 5.28 -11.89 -10.65
C GLU A 228 6.17 -13.11 -10.48
N ASP A 229 5.62 -14.17 -9.89
CA ASP A 229 6.25 -15.49 -9.92
C ASP A 229 6.32 -15.99 -11.37
N GLU A 230 7.47 -16.53 -11.76
CA GLU A 230 7.69 -16.96 -13.16
C GLU A 230 6.73 -18.10 -13.57
N MET A 231 6.46 -19.03 -12.66
CA MET A 231 5.56 -20.14 -12.96
C MET A 231 4.10 -19.69 -13.03
N GLU A 232 3.68 -18.76 -12.16
CA GLU A 232 2.35 -18.14 -12.21
C GLU A 232 2.17 -17.37 -13.52
N ARG A 233 3.19 -16.63 -13.95
CA ARG A 233 3.19 -15.90 -15.21
C ARG A 233 3.06 -16.83 -16.42
N ILE A 234 3.86 -17.90 -16.48
CA ILE A 234 3.82 -18.88 -17.59
C ILE A 234 2.47 -19.58 -17.65
N ALA A 235 1.91 -19.96 -16.48
CA ALA A 235 0.59 -20.57 -16.42
C ALA A 235 -0.51 -19.60 -16.91
N GLY A 236 -0.44 -18.33 -16.51
CA GLY A 236 -1.38 -17.30 -16.96
C GLY A 236 -1.34 -17.04 -18.45
N GLU A 237 -0.18 -17.18 -19.11
CA GLU A 237 -0.06 -17.10 -20.57
C GLU A 237 -0.79 -18.25 -21.30
N ALA A 238 -1.01 -19.36 -20.58
CA ALA A 238 -1.74 -20.54 -21.06
C ALA A 238 -3.20 -20.60 -20.56
N ASP A 239 -3.74 -19.50 -20.03
CA ASP A 239 -5.07 -19.41 -19.38
C ASP A 239 -5.24 -20.41 -18.20
N LEU A 240 -4.16 -20.76 -17.52
CA LEU A 240 -4.16 -21.62 -16.35
C LEU A 240 -3.95 -20.80 -15.08
N ASN A 241 -4.66 -21.17 -14.01
CA ASN A 241 -4.41 -20.66 -12.67
C ASN A 241 -3.36 -21.54 -11.99
N TYR A 242 -2.24 -20.94 -11.60
CA TYR A 242 -1.20 -21.59 -10.84
C TYR A 242 -0.92 -20.79 -9.57
N VAL A 243 -0.82 -21.49 -8.46
CA VAL A 243 -0.45 -20.89 -7.17
C VAL A 243 0.76 -21.65 -6.64
N SER A 244 1.87 -20.95 -6.48
CA SER A 244 3.08 -21.50 -5.86
C SER A 244 2.90 -21.58 -4.36
N LEU A 245 3.03 -22.79 -3.79
CA LEU A 245 2.95 -23.05 -2.35
C LEU A 245 4.25 -23.69 -1.87
N ASP A 246 4.52 -23.53 -0.56
CA ASP A 246 5.62 -24.24 0.08
C ASP A 246 5.20 -25.70 0.33
N GLY A 247 5.92 -26.66 -0.28
CA GLY A 247 5.68 -28.09 -0.04
C GLY A 247 6.05 -28.98 -1.23
N ASP A 248 5.93 -30.30 -1.01
CA ASP A 248 6.32 -31.33 -1.98
C ASP A 248 5.11 -31.96 -2.70
N ILE A 249 3.90 -31.46 -2.45
CA ILE A 249 2.65 -31.99 -3.01
C ILE A 249 2.01 -30.94 -3.89
N ALA A 250 1.70 -31.30 -5.13
CA ALA A 250 0.93 -30.48 -6.05
C ALA A 250 -0.49 -31.05 -6.22
N CYS A 251 -1.49 -30.15 -6.28
CA CYS A 251 -2.85 -30.48 -6.65
C CYS A 251 -3.19 -29.86 -8.00
N MET A 252 -3.74 -30.66 -8.90
CA MET A 252 -4.29 -30.19 -10.16
C MET A 252 -5.78 -30.48 -10.17
N VAL A 253 -6.58 -29.45 -10.43
CA VAL A 253 -8.05 -29.56 -10.51
C VAL A 253 -8.52 -28.93 -11.81
N ASN A 254 -9.59 -29.49 -12.34
CA ASN A 254 -10.27 -29.01 -13.55
C ASN A 254 -11.66 -28.49 -13.17
#